data_a92cf84612f69f062710d8e768a88d70
#
_entry.id   a92cf84612f69f062710d8e768a88d70
#
_cell.length_a   1.000
_cell.length_b   1.000
_cell.length_c   1.000
_cell.angle_alpha   90.00
_cell.angle_beta   90.00
_cell.angle_gamma   90.00
#
_symmetry.space_group_name_H-M   'P 1'
#
loop_
_entity.id
_entity.type
_entity.pdbx_description
1 polymer ?
#
loop_
_entity_poly.entity_id
_entity_poly.type
_entity_poly.pdbx_seq_one_letter_code
_entity_poly.pdbx_strand_id
1 'polypeptide(L)'
;MSADAIIVNGEGYKKVQVKDGLQYGLGATFTPVEGLTMRVYGSLNESAVKGTKDAYNWAAFVGYQTGRFSLGAEYNIFQNTGFVKGADQYGLSVYGTAQLSNVVNLFARYDNLSSKDDWNIAKDEDAAMLGAQFKVCKYVKIAPNVRMSIPSAPGADNHYSAYVSCFFGL
;
A
#
# COMPACT_ATOMS: atom_id res chain seq x y z
N MET A 1 -0.34 -8.11 21.27
CA MET A 1 -1.32 -7.08 20.89
C MET A 1 -0.71 -5.73 21.16
N SER A 2 -0.75 -4.80 20.21
CA SER A 2 -0.33 -3.40 20.37
C SER A 2 -1.35 -2.45 19.75
N ALA A 3 -1.40 -1.21 20.24
CA ALA A 3 -2.19 -0.15 19.65
C ALA A 3 -1.32 1.10 19.55
N ASP A 4 -1.58 1.90 18.53
CA ASP A 4 -0.89 3.17 18.26
C ASP A 4 -1.90 4.25 17.90
N ALA A 5 -1.57 5.49 18.27
CA ALA A 5 -2.31 6.68 17.90
C ALA A 5 -1.34 7.71 17.34
N ILE A 6 -1.75 8.41 16.30
CA ILE A 6 -0.97 9.47 15.69
C ILE A 6 -1.79 10.74 15.53
N ILE A 7 -1.12 11.88 15.68
CA ILE A 7 -1.64 13.19 15.29
C ILE A 7 -0.54 13.82 14.43
N VAL A 8 -0.88 14.16 13.19
CA VAL A 8 0.09 14.71 12.24
C VAL A 8 -0.55 15.88 11.46
N ASN A 9 0.30 16.60 10.72
CA ASN A 9 -0.13 17.64 9.81
C ASN A 9 -1.07 17.05 8.72
N GLY A 10 -2.27 17.58 8.59
CA GLY A 10 -3.27 17.16 7.62
C GLY A 10 -2.89 17.45 6.15
N GLU A 11 -1.94 18.34 5.90
CA GLU A 11 -1.44 18.64 4.55
C GLU A 11 -0.40 17.64 4.05
N GLY A 12 0.03 16.70 4.90
CA GLY A 12 0.98 15.65 4.62
C GLY A 12 2.44 16.03 4.91
N TYR A 13 3.31 15.02 5.00
CA TYR A 13 4.71 15.17 5.45
C TYR A 13 5.61 16.01 4.53
N LYS A 14 5.20 16.25 3.28
CA LYS A 14 5.97 17.05 2.30
C LYS A 14 5.64 18.54 2.34
N LYS A 15 4.68 18.95 3.17
CA LYS A 15 4.22 20.33 3.24
C LYS A 15 4.34 20.86 4.66
N VAL A 16 4.71 22.13 4.78
CA VAL A 16 4.58 22.83 6.05
C VAL A 16 3.10 23.09 6.29
N GLN A 17 2.63 22.87 7.51
CA GLN A 17 1.25 23.15 7.88
C GLN A 17 0.96 24.67 7.75
N VAL A 18 0.06 25.00 6.88
CA VAL A 18 -0.38 26.38 6.61
C VAL A 18 -1.83 26.57 7.05
N LYS A 19 -2.60 25.47 7.15
CA LYS A 19 -4.01 25.44 7.54
C LYS A 19 -4.19 24.68 8.84
N ASP A 20 -5.30 24.90 9.52
CA ASP A 20 -5.57 24.36 10.86
C ASP A 20 -6.00 22.87 10.87
N GLY A 21 -6.15 22.23 9.71
CA GLY A 21 -6.54 20.82 9.61
C GLY A 21 -5.44 19.86 10.09
N LEU A 22 -5.82 18.94 10.97
CA LEU A 22 -4.95 17.87 11.45
C LEU A 22 -5.44 16.52 10.96
N GLN A 23 -4.53 15.55 10.90
CA GLN A 23 -4.87 14.16 10.69
C GLN A 23 -4.68 13.38 11.98
N TYR A 24 -5.73 12.66 12.36
CA TYR A 24 -5.75 11.75 13.51
C TYR A 24 -5.80 10.32 12.99
N GLY A 25 -5.03 9.44 13.59
CA GLY A 25 -5.04 8.03 13.22
C GLY A 25 -4.96 7.13 14.44
N LEU A 26 -5.66 6.00 14.36
CA LEU A 26 -5.65 4.94 15.36
C LEU A 26 -5.38 3.60 14.66
N GLY A 27 -4.49 2.80 15.24
CA GLY A 27 -4.18 1.48 14.76
C GLY A 27 -4.18 0.45 15.87
N ALA A 28 -4.55 -0.78 15.54
CA ALA A 28 -4.43 -1.93 16.44
C ALA A 28 -3.83 -3.11 15.67
N THR A 29 -2.80 -3.72 16.26
CA THR A 29 -2.13 -4.90 15.72
C THR A 29 -2.33 -6.07 16.66
N PHE A 30 -2.68 -7.22 16.10
CA PHE A 30 -2.95 -8.45 16.81
C PHE A 30 -2.17 -9.60 16.18
N THR A 31 -1.47 -10.37 17.03
CA THR A 31 -0.67 -11.54 16.64
C THR A 31 -1.17 -12.75 17.41
N PRO A 32 -2.26 -13.42 16.94
CA PRO A 32 -2.92 -14.49 17.69
C PRO A 32 -2.08 -15.76 17.82
N VAL A 33 -1.28 -16.04 16.80
CA VAL A 33 -0.36 -17.17 16.75
C VAL A 33 0.95 -16.76 16.10
N GLU A 34 2.00 -17.53 16.30
CA GLU A 34 3.29 -17.29 15.68
C GLU A 34 3.16 -17.20 14.15
N GLY A 35 3.78 -16.17 13.57
CA GLY A 35 3.76 -15.91 12.14
C GLY A 35 2.51 -15.18 11.64
N LEU A 36 1.37 -15.18 12.33
CA LEU A 36 0.16 -14.47 11.90
C LEU A 36 0.08 -13.09 12.53
N THR A 37 -0.01 -12.07 11.68
CA THR A 37 -0.22 -10.68 12.09
C THR A 37 -1.48 -10.14 11.43
N MET A 38 -2.32 -9.49 12.21
CA MET A 38 -3.51 -8.78 11.74
C MET A 38 -3.44 -7.34 12.23
N ARG A 39 -3.82 -6.38 11.39
CA ARG A 39 -3.87 -4.97 11.76
C ARG A 39 -5.12 -4.32 11.20
N VAL A 40 -5.74 -3.47 12.00
CA VAL A 40 -6.76 -2.53 11.55
C VAL A 40 -6.27 -1.12 11.83
N TYR A 41 -6.64 -0.20 10.96
CA TYR A 41 -6.27 1.19 11.06
C TYR A 41 -7.44 2.07 10.60
N GLY A 42 -7.63 3.19 11.25
CA GLY A 42 -8.57 4.22 10.84
C GLY A 42 -7.96 5.60 11.01
N SER A 43 -8.21 6.50 10.08
CA SER A 43 -7.81 7.89 10.22
C SER A 43 -8.87 8.86 9.71
N LEU A 44 -8.90 10.02 10.37
CA LEU A 44 -9.65 11.21 9.98
C LEU A 44 -8.64 12.29 9.61
N ASN A 45 -8.78 12.87 8.44
CA ASN A 45 -8.05 14.05 8.00
C ASN A 45 -9.05 15.22 7.91
N GLU A 46 -8.92 16.18 8.81
CA GLU A 46 -9.81 17.34 8.87
C GLU A 46 -9.61 18.25 7.67
N SER A 47 -10.71 18.70 7.10
CA SER A 47 -10.67 19.73 6.07
C SER A 47 -10.58 21.12 6.71
N ALA A 48 -9.51 21.84 6.41
CA ALA A 48 -9.35 23.23 6.81
C ALA A 48 -10.07 24.23 5.87
N VAL A 49 -10.80 23.74 4.85
CA VAL A 49 -11.47 24.56 3.85
C VAL A 49 -12.98 24.50 4.02
N LYS A 50 -13.61 25.65 4.22
CA LYS A 50 -15.07 25.76 4.37
C LYS A 50 -15.80 25.22 3.14
N GLY A 51 -16.78 24.35 3.34
CA GLY A 51 -17.58 23.76 2.24
C GLY A 51 -17.02 22.46 1.67
N THR A 52 -15.86 22.01 2.09
CA THR A 52 -15.32 20.67 1.77
C THR A 52 -15.64 19.67 2.87
N LYS A 53 -15.31 18.40 2.69
CA LYS A 53 -15.58 17.32 3.64
C LYS A 53 -14.29 16.77 4.21
N ASP A 54 -14.34 16.33 5.45
CA ASP A 54 -13.25 15.56 6.05
C ASP A 54 -13.04 14.26 5.27
N ALA A 55 -11.78 13.87 5.15
CA ALA A 55 -11.40 12.64 4.48
C ALA A 55 -11.12 11.53 5.51
N TYR A 56 -11.53 10.32 5.20
CA TYR A 56 -11.33 9.16 6.06
C TYR A 56 -10.55 8.08 5.32
N ASN A 57 -9.70 7.38 6.05
CA ASN A 57 -9.06 6.16 5.57
C ASN A 57 -9.27 5.04 6.59
N TRP A 58 -9.70 3.89 6.09
CA TRP A 58 -9.81 2.65 6.82
C TRP A 58 -8.96 1.60 6.13
N ALA A 59 -8.18 0.88 6.91
CA ALA A 59 -7.33 -0.18 6.40
C ALA A 59 -7.44 -1.45 7.25
N ALA A 60 -7.41 -2.59 6.61
CA ALA A 60 -7.30 -3.89 7.24
C ALA A 60 -6.17 -4.67 6.58
N PHE A 61 -5.28 -5.22 7.38
CA PHE A 61 -4.16 -6.03 6.94
C PHE A 61 -4.19 -7.39 7.62
N VAL A 62 -3.83 -8.43 6.86
CA VAL A 62 -3.48 -9.74 7.38
C VAL A 62 -2.19 -10.21 6.72
N GLY A 63 -1.26 -10.70 7.53
CA GLY A 63 0.01 -11.25 7.05
C GLY A 63 0.36 -12.54 7.78
N TYR A 64 0.92 -13.48 7.04
CA TYR A 64 1.44 -14.73 7.59
C TYR A 64 2.87 -14.94 7.12
N GLN A 65 3.75 -15.23 8.05
CA GLN A 65 5.17 -15.43 7.79
C GLN A 65 5.67 -16.72 8.46
N THR A 66 6.41 -17.49 7.68
CA THR A 66 7.21 -18.62 8.18
C THR A 66 8.69 -18.37 7.91
N GLY A 67 9.57 -19.33 8.27
CA GLY A 67 10.99 -19.22 7.91
C GLY A 67 11.26 -19.22 6.39
N ARG A 68 10.33 -19.67 5.56
CA ARG A 68 10.53 -19.83 4.11
C ARG A 68 9.61 -18.99 3.23
N PHE A 69 8.46 -18.57 3.71
CA PHE A 69 7.55 -17.74 2.92
C PHE A 69 6.85 -16.69 3.78
N SER A 70 6.44 -15.62 3.14
CA SER A 70 5.53 -14.62 3.69
C SER A 70 4.42 -14.34 2.69
N LEU A 71 3.21 -14.13 3.21
CA LEU A 71 2.05 -13.70 2.47
C LEU A 71 1.42 -12.52 3.22
N GLY A 72 0.94 -11.53 2.50
CA GLY A 72 0.21 -10.40 3.07
C GLY A 72 -0.91 -9.98 2.16
N ALA A 73 -2.02 -9.54 2.76
CA ALA A 73 -3.10 -8.88 2.06
C ALA A 73 -3.53 -7.65 2.84
N GLU A 74 -3.82 -6.58 2.13
CA GLU A 74 -4.28 -5.31 2.69
C GLU A 74 -5.44 -4.78 1.87
N TYR A 75 -6.47 -4.31 2.55
CA TYR A 75 -7.61 -3.63 1.94
C TYR A 75 -7.78 -2.25 2.55
N ASN A 76 -7.92 -1.24 1.70
CA ASN A 76 -8.04 0.15 2.07
C ASN A 76 -9.33 0.74 1.51
N ILE A 77 -10.01 1.57 2.31
CA ILE A 77 -11.16 2.37 1.92
C ILE A 77 -10.80 3.83 2.19
N PHE A 78 -10.77 4.63 1.15
CA PHE A 78 -10.59 6.08 1.23
C PHE A 78 -11.93 6.76 0.94
N GLN A 79 -12.43 7.55 1.87
CA GLN A 79 -13.68 8.29 1.71
C GLN A 79 -13.38 9.78 1.59
N ASN A 80 -14.10 10.47 0.70
CA ASN A 80 -13.94 11.88 0.39
C ASN A 80 -12.48 12.24 0.00
N THR A 81 -11.84 11.45 -0.84
CA THR A 81 -10.48 11.67 -1.32
C THR A 81 -10.31 13.10 -1.84
N GLY A 82 -9.23 13.76 -1.38
CA GLY A 82 -9.00 15.17 -1.72
C GLY A 82 -10.04 16.13 -1.13
N PHE A 83 -10.75 15.74 -0.06
CA PHE A 83 -11.80 16.49 0.61
C PHE A 83 -13.06 16.73 -0.24
N VAL A 84 -13.26 15.93 -1.28
CA VAL A 84 -14.42 15.99 -2.17
C VAL A 84 -15.47 14.99 -1.70
N LYS A 85 -16.69 15.47 -1.45
CA LYS A 85 -17.80 14.62 -1.00
C LYS A 85 -18.09 13.49 -2.00
N GLY A 86 -18.06 12.24 -1.52
CA GLY A 86 -18.38 11.05 -2.32
C GLY A 86 -17.26 10.59 -3.27
N ALA A 87 -16.09 11.24 -3.25
CA ALA A 87 -14.91 10.79 -3.96
C ALA A 87 -14.24 9.62 -3.20
N ASP A 88 -14.90 8.46 -3.19
CA ASP A 88 -14.45 7.28 -2.47
C ASP A 88 -13.60 6.38 -3.38
N GLN A 89 -12.57 5.77 -2.81
CA GLN A 89 -11.66 4.84 -3.49
C GLN A 89 -11.43 3.59 -2.65
N TYR A 90 -11.12 2.50 -3.32
CA TYR A 90 -10.81 1.21 -2.71
C TYR A 90 -9.46 0.73 -3.22
N GLY A 91 -8.64 0.24 -2.31
CA GLY A 91 -7.33 -0.34 -2.63
C GLY A 91 -7.24 -1.75 -2.09
N LEU A 92 -6.82 -2.70 -2.92
CA LEU A 92 -6.46 -4.06 -2.52
C LEU A 92 -5.01 -4.30 -2.88
N SER A 93 -4.21 -4.83 -1.94
CA SER A 93 -2.87 -5.32 -2.20
C SER A 93 -2.76 -6.74 -1.69
N VAL A 94 -2.20 -7.63 -2.51
CA VAL A 94 -1.82 -9.00 -2.12
C VAL A 94 -0.39 -9.23 -2.55
N TYR A 95 0.45 -9.69 -1.63
CA TYR A 95 1.86 -9.88 -1.92
C TYR A 95 2.45 -11.04 -1.14
N GLY A 96 3.54 -11.56 -1.66
CA GLY A 96 4.24 -12.65 -0.99
C GLY A 96 5.67 -12.83 -1.44
N THR A 97 6.41 -13.55 -0.60
CA THR A 97 7.77 -13.98 -0.89
C THR A 97 7.93 -15.47 -0.59
N ALA A 98 8.79 -16.14 -1.34
CA ALA A 98 9.16 -17.53 -1.09
C ALA A 98 10.67 -17.70 -1.18
N GLN A 99 11.28 -18.17 -0.10
CA GLN A 99 12.70 -18.50 -0.06
C GLN A 99 12.95 -19.88 -0.70
N LEU A 100 13.50 -19.88 -1.90
CA LEU A 100 13.86 -21.10 -2.62
C LEU A 100 15.18 -21.70 -2.11
N SER A 101 16.12 -20.83 -1.75
CA SER A 101 17.41 -21.22 -1.20
C SER A 101 18.00 -20.11 -0.30
N ASN A 102 19.18 -20.33 0.27
CA ASN A 102 19.87 -19.30 1.06
C ASN A 102 20.29 -18.07 0.25
N VAL A 103 20.22 -18.15 -1.08
CA VAL A 103 20.64 -17.08 -1.99
C VAL A 103 19.54 -16.58 -2.92
N VAL A 104 18.41 -17.30 -3.02
CA VAL A 104 17.32 -16.96 -3.97
C VAL A 104 15.99 -16.86 -3.23
N ASN A 105 15.32 -15.70 -3.38
CA ASN A 105 13.93 -15.48 -2.96
C ASN A 105 13.10 -15.07 -4.18
N LEU A 106 11.94 -15.69 -4.36
CA LEU A 106 10.91 -15.18 -5.28
C LEU A 106 10.02 -14.19 -4.55
N PHE A 107 9.46 -13.24 -5.30
CA PHE A 107 8.43 -12.34 -4.79
C PHE A 107 7.41 -12.03 -5.87
N ALA A 108 6.16 -11.85 -5.44
CA ALA A 108 5.06 -11.41 -6.28
C ALA A 108 4.20 -10.41 -5.53
N ARG A 109 3.56 -9.52 -6.27
CA ARG A 109 2.60 -8.55 -5.75
C ARG A 109 1.52 -8.27 -6.79
N TYR A 110 0.30 -8.14 -6.33
CA TYR A 110 -0.84 -7.63 -7.08
C TYR A 110 -1.48 -6.49 -6.29
N ASP A 111 -1.79 -5.41 -6.98
CA ASP A 111 -2.49 -4.24 -6.46
C ASP A 111 -3.68 -3.93 -7.35
N ASN A 112 -4.80 -3.56 -6.75
CA ASN A 112 -5.96 -2.99 -7.44
C ASN A 112 -6.31 -1.65 -6.77
N LEU A 113 -6.51 -0.63 -7.56
CA LEU A 113 -7.08 0.64 -7.16
C LEU A 113 -8.35 0.88 -7.97
N SER A 114 -9.47 1.11 -7.30
CA SER A 114 -10.74 1.41 -7.94
C SER A 114 -11.44 2.59 -7.27
N SER A 115 -12.11 3.41 -8.05
CA SER A 115 -12.94 4.52 -7.58
C SER A 115 -14.42 4.11 -7.58
N LYS A 116 -15.15 4.56 -6.57
CA LYS A 116 -16.60 4.35 -6.49
C LYS A 116 -17.28 5.09 -7.63
N ASP A 117 -18.20 4.41 -8.33
CA ASP A 117 -18.94 4.99 -9.45
C ASP A 117 -18.02 5.60 -10.54
N ASP A 118 -16.81 5.05 -10.70
CA ASP A 118 -15.81 5.43 -11.72
C ASP A 118 -15.42 6.92 -11.72
N TRP A 119 -15.62 7.64 -10.60
CA TRP A 119 -15.36 9.10 -10.54
C TRP A 119 -13.91 9.47 -10.89
N ASN A 120 -12.98 8.54 -10.81
CA ASN A 120 -11.56 8.76 -11.11
C ASN A 120 -10.97 7.62 -11.95
N ILE A 121 -11.77 7.05 -12.85
CA ILE A 121 -11.41 5.88 -13.68
C ILE A 121 -10.06 6.05 -14.40
N ALA A 122 -9.64 7.28 -14.67
CA ALA A 122 -8.34 7.57 -15.29
C ALA A 122 -7.13 7.20 -14.40
N LYS A 123 -7.36 6.98 -13.10
CA LYS A 123 -6.32 6.53 -12.14
C LYS A 123 -6.59 5.16 -11.57
N ASP A 124 -7.73 4.57 -11.90
CA ASP A 124 -8.03 3.22 -11.49
C ASP A 124 -7.19 2.24 -12.31
N GLU A 125 -6.57 1.30 -11.65
CA GLU A 125 -5.69 0.33 -12.31
C GLU A 125 -5.54 -0.97 -11.53
N ASP A 126 -5.22 -2.02 -12.25
CA ASP A 126 -4.64 -3.23 -11.73
C ASP A 126 -3.13 -3.23 -11.99
N ALA A 127 -2.33 -3.56 -10.99
CA ALA A 127 -0.90 -3.68 -11.15
C ALA A 127 -0.40 -5.03 -10.63
N ALA A 128 0.53 -5.64 -11.36
CA ALA A 128 1.17 -6.88 -10.95
C ALA A 128 2.68 -6.79 -11.06
N MET A 129 3.37 -7.44 -10.15
CA MET A 129 4.83 -7.56 -10.16
C MET A 129 5.24 -8.97 -9.81
N LEU A 130 6.22 -9.48 -10.55
CA LEU A 130 6.88 -10.76 -10.27
C LEU A 130 8.39 -10.59 -10.41
N GLY A 131 9.15 -11.15 -9.48
CA GLY A 131 10.60 -11.08 -9.52
C GLY A 131 11.30 -12.12 -8.69
N ALA A 132 12.62 -12.14 -8.84
CA ALA A 132 13.51 -12.98 -8.04
C ALA A 132 14.63 -12.12 -7.46
N GLN A 133 14.91 -12.28 -6.17
CA GLN A 133 16.02 -11.62 -5.49
C GLN A 133 17.16 -12.61 -5.28
N PHE A 134 18.35 -12.23 -5.71
CA PHE A 134 19.60 -12.98 -5.56
C PHE A 134 20.50 -12.30 -4.55
N LYS A 135 20.90 -13.01 -3.51
CA LYS A 135 21.94 -12.56 -2.56
C LYS A 135 23.31 -12.84 -3.17
N VAL A 136 23.94 -11.82 -3.74
CA VAL A 136 25.26 -11.92 -4.38
C VAL A 136 26.35 -12.06 -3.31
N CYS A 137 26.27 -11.25 -2.25
CA CYS A 137 27.15 -11.33 -1.08
C CYS A 137 26.42 -10.83 0.17
N LYS A 138 27.13 -10.68 1.29
CA LYS A 138 26.56 -10.19 2.55
C LYS A 138 25.87 -8.82 2.40
N TYR A 139 26.43 -7.97 1.54
CA TYR A 139 26.04 -6.56 1.42
C TYR A 139 25.29 -6.22 0.13
N VAL A 140 25.19 -7.15 -0.83
CA VAL A 140 24.61 -6.89 -2.15
C VAL A 140 23.54 -7.90 -2.48
N LYS A 141 22.38 -7.39 -2.85
CA LYS A 141 21.29 -8.19 -3.45
C LYS A 141 20.87 -7.56 -4.77
N ILE A 142 20.55 -8.39 -5.74
CA ILE A 142 20.05 -7.99 -7.06
C ILE A 142 18.69 -8.63 -7.26
N ALA A 143 17.71 -7.85 -7.74
CA ALA A 143 16.35 -8.31 -7.90
C ALA A 143 15.78 -7.91 -9.28
N PRO A 144 16.03 -8.70 -10.34
CA PRO A 144 15.30 -8.56 -11.57
C PRO A 144 13.80 -8.79 -11.33
N ASN A 145 12.97 -7.93 -11.94
CA ASN A 145 11.52 -8.05 -11.85
C ASN A 145 10.83 -7.50 -13.10
N VAL A 146 9.65 -8.03 -13.36
CA VAL A 146 8.74 -7.54 -14.39
C VAL A 146 7.50 -6.99 -13.72
N ARG A 147 6.94 -5.94 -14.30
CA ARG A 147 5.73 -5.28 -13.83
C ARG A 147 4.77 -5.06 -14.97
N MET A 148 3.49 -5.14 -14.64
CA MET A 148 2.39 -4.86 -15.54
C MET A 148 1.43 -3.90 -14.83
N SER A 149 0.95 -2.90 -15.55
CA SER A 149 -0.15 -2.03 -15.12
C SER A 149 -1.23 -2.07 -16.20
N ILE A 150 -2.47 -2.27 -15.77
CA ILE A 150 -3.66 -2.35 -16.60
C ILE A 150 -4.58 -1.22 -16.14
N PRO A 151 -4.56 -0.06 -16.80
CA PRO A 151 -5.46 1.05 -16.49
C PRO A 151 -6.92 0.64 -16.76
N SER A 152 -7.83 1.09 -15.89
CA SER A 152 -9.27 0.86 -16.08
C SER A 152 -9.92 1.82 -17.08
N ALA A 153 -9.22 2.91 -17.43
CA ALA A 153 -9.72 3.91 -18.34
C ALA A 153 -9.96 3.33 -19.76
N PRO A 154 -11.12 3.55 -20.38
CA PRO A 154 -11.40 3.06 -21.73
C PRO A 154 -10.39 3.57 -22.75
N GLY A 155 -9.81 2.64 -23.53
CA GLY A 155 -8.82 2.96 -24.57
C GLY A 155 -7.40 3.22 -24.04
N ALA A 156 -7.15 3.05 -22.76
CA ALA A 156 -5.79 3.10 -22.22
C ALA A 156 -5.03 1.80 -22.53
N ASP A 157 -3.75 1.93 -22.88
CA ASP A 157 -2.89 0.79 -23.16
C ASP A 157 -2.33 0.19 -21.87
N ASN A 158 -2.13 -1.13 -21.88
CA ASN A 158 -1.42 -1.81 -20.80
C ASN A 158 0.07 -1.45 -20.84
N HIS A 159 0.65 -1.23 -19.67
CA HIS A 159 2.06 -0.91 -19.53
C HIS A 159 2.85 -2.11 -18.98
N TYR A 160 3.93 -2.47 -19.67
CA TYR A 160 4.86 -3.50 -19.24
C TYR A 160 6.23 -2.90 -19.03
N SER A 161 6.90 -3.29 -17.97
CA SER A 161 8.25 -2.83 -17.68
C SER A 161 9.09 -3.91 -17.00
N ALA A 162 10.39 -3.85 -17.22
CA ALA A 162 11.36 -4.71 -16.56
C ALA A 162 12.40 -3.86 -15.83
N TYR A 163 12.76 -4.28 -14.63
CA TYR A 163 13.71 -3.59 -13.78
C TYR A 163 14.74 -4.56 -13.21
N VAL A 164 15.91 -4.04 -12.93
CA VAL A 164 16.89 -4.68 -12.06
C VAL A 164 17.13 -3.78 -10.86
N SER A 165 16.56 -4.15 -9.71
CA SER A 165 16.77 -3.43 -8.46
C SER A 165 18.01 -3.94 -7.77
N CYS A 166 18.89 -3.03 -7.31
CA CYS A 166 20.09 -3.36 -6.55
C CYS A 166 19.95 -2.81 -5.13
N PHE A 167 20.22 -3.65 -4.14
CA PHE A 167 20.20 -3.30 -2.73
C PHE A 167 21.61 -3.39 -2.16
N PHE A 168 22.05 -2.33 -1.52
CA PHE A 168 23.34 -2.26 -0.86
C PHE A 168 23.09 -2.05 0.64
N GLY A 169 23.61 -2.94 1.49
CA GLY A 169 23.61 -2.83 2.95
C GLY A 169 25.00 -2.51 3.46
N LEU A 170 25.11 -1.60 4.42
CA LEU A 170 26.35 -1.29 5.15
C LEU A 170 26.39 -2.08 6.45
#